data_d315757a4816f67f65b622d68e5ed7f8
#
_entry.id   d315757a4816f67f65b622d68e5ed7f8
#
_cell.length_a   1.000
_cell.length_b   1.000
_cell.length_c   1.000
_cell.angle_alpha   90.00
_cell.angle_beta   90.00
_cell.angle_gamma   90.00
#
_symmetry.space_group_name_H-M   'P 1'
#
loop_
_entity.id
_entity.type
_entity.pdbx_description
1 polymer ?
#
loop_
_entity_poly.entity_id
_entity_poly.type
_entity_poly.pdbx_seq_one_letter_code
_entity_poly.pdbx_strand_id
1 'polypeptide(L)'
;MPKTIKTLISFFHSEEFILFLEKKFNLLNIIPDWSLWGGGMHSSKTGGNLKVHSDFIFLRKKNTRRVLNLLLYLNSDWKNEWKGNIELWDKKMKNKVKELPPNINNVLIFRTDKDSNHGFPDNILCPKNITRKSLALYYYVEEKSYLPIKIKMRKYYTTQWKKRPGTNDPEFMDKDNFWRKIKYKYLPSFILKRK
;
A
#
# COMPACT_ATOMS: atom_id res chain seq x y z
N MET A 1 10.26 17.98 1.07
CA MET A 1 9.56 17.31 2.18
C MET A 1 9.82 18.10 3.46
N PRO A 2 8.80 18.42 4.28
CA PRO A 2 8.95 19.15 5.55
C PRO A 2 9.91 18.46 6.51
N LYS A 3 10.64 19.24 7.33
CA LYS A 3 11.63 18.70 8.29
C LYS A 3 11.02 17.67 9.24
N THR A 4 9.85 17.97 9.80
CA THR A 4 9.12 17.06 10.71
C THR A 4 8.84 15.70 10.08
N ILE A 5 8.43 15.66 8.79
CA ILE A 5 8.16 14.41 8.08
C ILE A 5 9.46 13.62 7.86
N LYS A 6 10.57 14.31 7.56
CA LYS A 6 11.89 13.64 7.46
C LYS A 6 12.27 13.02 8.79
N THR A 7 12.09 13.73 9.92
CA THR A 7 12.36 13.21 11.26
C THR A 7 11.52 11.96 11.57
N LEU A 8 10.22 11.97 11.25
CA LEU A 8 9.34 10.80 11.43
C LEU A 8 9.81 9.60 10.60
N ILE A 9 10.18 9.82 9.33
CA ILE A 9 10.71 8.75 8.48
C ILE A 9 12.01 8.21 9.06
N SER A 10 12.94 9.09 9.49
CA SER A 10 14.20 8.66 10.10
C SER A 10 13.96 7.84 11.37
N PHE A 11 13.00 8.22 12.20
CA PHE A 11 12.62 7.45 13.39
C PHE A 11 12.10 6.06 13.01
N PHE A 12 11.14 5.97 12.10
CA PHE A 12 10.58 4.69 11.68
C PHE A 12 11.56 3.81 10.87
N HIS A 13 12.64 4.38 10.36
CA HIS A 13 13.72 3.67 9.68
C HIS A 13 14.96 3.49 10.56
N SER A 14 14.92 3.91 11.84
CA SER A 14 16.04 3.72 12.77
C SER A 14 16.27 2.26 13.10
N GLU A 15 17.49 1.93 13.49
CA GLU A 15 17.86 0.58 13.91
C GLU A 15 16.98 0.09 15.06
N GLU A 16 16.73 0.93 16.06
CA GLU A 16 15.88 0.61 17.21
C GLU A 16 14.46 0.22 16.79
N PHE A 17 13.86 0.98 15.85
CA PHE A 17 12.54 0.68 15.37
C PHE A 17 12.51 -0.58 14.48
N ILE A 18 13.54 -0.81 13.69
CA ILE A 18 13.70 -2.05 12.90
C ILE A 18 13.81 -3.26 13.82
N LEU A 19 14.65 -3.23 14.85
CA LEU A 19 14.75 -4.30 15.84
C LEU A 19 13.42 -4.56 16.57
N PHE A 20 12.67 -3.51 16.89
CA PHE A 20 11.32 -3.64 17.43
C PHE A 20 10.40 -4.40 16.45
N LEU A 21 10.42 -4.05 15.15
CA LEU A 21 9.62 -4.72 14.13
C LEU A 21 10.03 -6.19 13.97
N GLU A 22 11.33 -6.47 13.93
CA GLU A 22 11.86 -7.83 13.82
C GLU A 22 11.37 -8.70 14.97
N LYS A 23 11.51 -8.23 16.19
CA LYS A 23 11.02 -8.91 17.39
C LYS A 23 9.51 -9.09 17.37
N LYS A 24 8.75 -8.02 17.08
CA LYS A 24 7.27 -8.02 17.13
C LYS A 24 6.66 -8.93 16.08
N PHE A 25 7.25 -9.00 14.91
CA PHE A 25 6.73 -9.76 13.77
C PHE A 25 7.48 -11.06 13.51
N ASN A 26 8.45 -11.44 14.34
CA ASN A 26 9.32 -12.60 14.14
C ASN A 26 9.87 -12.62 12.71
N LEU A 27 10.58 -11.56 12.35
CA LEU A 27 11.26 -11.36 11.08
C LEU A 27 12.73 -11.09 11.34
N LEU A 28 13.58 -11.26 10.34
CA LEU A 28 15.01 -10.96 10.42
C LEU A 28 15.46 -10.17 9.19
N ASN A 29 16.47 -9.33 9.39
CA ASN A 29 17.10 -8.53 8.33
C ASN A 29 16.10 -7.65 7.57
N ILE A 30 15.26 -6.94 8.32
CA ILE A 30 14.31 -5.97 7.76
C ILE A 30 15.07 -4.80 7.15
N ILE A 31 14.73 -4.47 5.91
CA ILE A 31 15.30 -3.37 5.12
C ILE A 31 14.22 -2.28 4.95
N PRO A 32 14.36 -1.09 5.52
CA PRO A 32 13.44 0.01 5.28
C PRO A 32 13.59 0.59 3.87
N ASP A 33 12.50 1.01 3.24
CA ASP A 33 12.55 1.62 1.92
C ASP A 33 12.81 3.12 1.97
N TRP A 34 14.06 3.52 1.93
CA TRP A 34 14.47 4.93 1.86
C TRP A 34 14.07 5.62 0.55
N SER A 35 13.77 4.86 -0.50
CA SER A 35 13.31 5.43 -1.77
C SER A 35 11.86 5.88 -1.73
N LEU A 36 11.09 5.43 -0.73
CA LEU A 36 9.65 5.67 -0.56
C LEU A 36 8.86 5.31 -1.82
N TRP A 37 9.28 4.30 -2.58
CA TRP A 37 8.64 3.95 -3.83
C TRP A 37 7.24 3.38 -3.61
N GLY A 38 6.22 4.11 -4.07
CA GLY A 38 4.80 3.82 -3.81
C GLY A 38 4.34 4.15 -2.39
N GLY A 39 5.25 4.62 -1.53
CA GLY A 39 5.00 5.09 -0.18
C GLY A 39 5.15 6.61 -0.04
N GLY A 40 5.50 7.07 1.16
CA GLY A 40 5.65 8.49 1.49
C GLY A 40 4.33 9.14 1.89
N MET A 41 4.22 10.44 1.68
CA MET A 41 3.03 11.22 2.05
C MET A 41 1.91 11.04 1.03
N HIS A 42 0.75 10.59 1.53
CA HIS A 42 -0.47 10.46 0.74
C HIS A 42 -1.51 11.49 1.21
N SER A 43 -2.22 12.06 0.25
CA SER A 43 -3.32 13.00 0.51
C SER A 43 -4.50 12.70 -0.42
N SER A 44 -5.67 12.51 0.16
CA SER A 44 -6.91 12.22 -0.59
C SER A 44 -7.98 13.25 -0.25
N LYS A 45 -8.63 13.80 -1.27
CA LYS A 45 -9.72 14.77 -1.16
C LYS A 45 -11.07 14.06 -1.00
N THR A 46 -12.12 14.82 -0.72
CA THR A 46 -13.51 14.35 -0.78
C THR A 46 -13.80 13.67 -2.12
N GLY A 47 -14.58 12.59 -2.11
CA GLY A 47 -14.82 11.71 -3.25
C GLY A 47 -13.72 10.67 -3.50
N GLY A 48 -12.52 10.85 -2.92
CA GLY A 48 -11.43 9.90 -3.03
C GLY A 48 -11.71 8.60 -2.30
N ASN A 49 -11.22 7.49 -2.83
CA ASN A 49 -11.27 6.17 -2.20
C ASN A 49 -10.08 5.33 -2.69
N LEU A 50 -9.83 4.24 -2.00
CA LEU A 50 -8.88 3.22 -2.42
C LEU A 50 -9.52 1.85 -2.23
N LYS A 51 -9.93 1.23 -3.32
CA LYS A 51 -10.63 -0.06 -3.28
C LYS A 51 -9.78 -1.11 -2.58
N VAL A 52 -10.42 -2.12 -2.01
CA VAL A 52 -9.71 -3.19 -1.31
C VAL A 52 -8.78 -3.92 -2.28
N HIS A 53 -7.56 -4.13 -1.84
CA HIS A 53 -6.51 -4.76 -2.63
C HIS A 53 -5.48 -5.44 -1.73
N SER A 54 -4.71 -6.33 -2.31
CA SER A 54 -3.41 -6.73 -1.77
C SER A 54 -2.30 -6.09 -2.61
N ASP A 55 -1.27 -5.63 -1.92
CA ASP A 55 -0.14 -4.95 -2.55
C ASP A 55 0.73 -5.90 -3.40
N PHE A 56 1.52 -5.30 -4.30
CA PHE A 56 2.65 -6.03 -4.87
C PHE A 56 3.64 -6.39 -3.76
N ILE A 57 4.27 -7.55 -3.91
CA ILE A 57 5.17 -8.10 -2.89
C ILE A 57 6.62 -7.97 -3.32
N PHE A 58 6.94 -8.18 -4.60
CA PHE A 58 8.32 -8.21 -5.08
C PHE A 58 8.73 -6.94 -5.81
N LEU A 59 9.91 -6.43 -5.46
CA LEU A 59 10.63 -5.41 -6.22
C LEU A 59 11.71 -6.07 -7.08
N ARG A 60 11.44 -6.25 -8.39
CA ARG A 60 12.35 -6.92 -9.32
C ARG A 60 13.77 -6.36 -9.33
N LYS A 61 13.90 -5.02 -9.30
CA LYS A 61 15.20 -4.34 -9.40
C LYS A 61 16.07 -4.50 -8.15
N LYS A 62 15.48 -4.81 -7.00
CA LYS A 62 16.18 -4.88 -5.71
C LYS A 62 16.28 -6.29 -5.15
N ASN A 63 15.72 -7.29 -5.82
CA ASN A 63 15.63 -8.68 -5.32
C ASN A 63 15.11 -8.75 -3.88
N THR A 64 14.11 -7.94 -3.56
CA THR A 64 13.55 -7.81 -2.22
C THR A 64 12.07 -8.12 -2.21
N ARG A 65 11.60 -8.67 -1.09
CA ARG A 65 10.20 -8.98 -0.82
C ARG A 65 9.66 -8.05 0.27
N ARG A 66 8.55 -7.38 0.01
CA ARG A 66 7.83 -6.58 1.00
C ARG A 66 7.26 -7.51 2.06
N VAL A 67 7.48 -7.18 3.32
CA VAL A 67 7.02 -7.97 4.48
C VAL A 67 6.09 -7.21 5.40
N LEU A 68 6.26 -5.88 5.52
CA LEU A 68 5.40 -5.04 6.35
C LEU A 68 5.05 -3.74 5.64
N ASN A 69 3.84 -3.25 5.91
CA ASN A 69 3.41 -1.88 5.69
C ASN A 69 3.19 -1.19 7.03
N LEU A 70 3.61 0.06 7.13
CA LEU A 70 3.27 0.98 8.20
C LEU A 70 2.48 2.15 7.63
N LEU A 71 1.33 2.45 8.23
CA LEU A 71 0.51 3.61 7.91
C LEU A 71 0.38 4.47 9.16
N LEU A 72 0.93 5.67 9.13
CA LEU A 72 0.71 6.70 10.17
C LEU A 72 -0.28 7.72 9.65
N TYR A 73 -1.33 7.99 10.41
CA TYR A 73 -2.34 8.98 10.06
C TYR A 73 -2.06 10.33 10.70
N LEU A 74 -2.37 11.41 9.95
CA LEU A 74 -1.96 12.77 10.26
C LEU A 74 -3.15 13.75 10.24
N ASN A 75 -4.35 13.30 10.61
CA ASN A 75 -5.55 14.13 10.57
C ASN A 75 -6.04 14.41 11.98
N SER A 76 -5.89 15.65 12.43
CA SER A 76 -6.59 16.14 13.61
C SER A 76 -8.09 16.23 13.33
N ASP A 77 -8.91 15.95 14.34
CA ASP A 77 -10.36 16.17 14.32
C ASP A 77 -11.12 15.48 13.17
N TRP A 78 -10.61 14.32 12.71
CA TRP A 78 -11.29 13.55 11.68
C TRP A 78 -12.59 12.96 12.21
N LYS A 79 -13.68 13.26 11.55
CA LYS A 79 -15.02 12.84 11.95
C LYS A 79 -15.41 11.53 11.28
N ASN A 80 -16.13 10.67 12.01
CA ASN A 80 -16.54 9.35 11.51
C ASN A 80 -17.43 9.42 10.27
N GLU A 81 -18.31 10.43 10.20
CA GLU A 81 -19.17 10.66 9.05
C GLU A 81 -18.42 11.00 7.77
N TRP A 82 -17.15 11.41 7.87
CA TRP A 82 -16.30 11.68 6.70
C TRP A 82 -15.76 10.44 6.03
N LYS A 83 -16.02 9.24 6.59
CA LYS A 83 -15.52 7.97 6.06
C LYS A 83 -13.99 7.93 5.96
N GLY A 84 -13.46 7.12 5.05
CA GLY A 84 -12.01 7.05 4.81
C GLY A 84 -11.25 6.20 5.81
N ASN A 85 -11.93 5.41 6.65
CA ASN A 85 -11.32 4.44 7.53
C ASN A 85 -10.59 3.37 6.72
N ILE A 86 -9.41 2.95 7.18
CA ILE A 86 -8.74 1.79 6.59
C ILE A 86 -9.44 0.52 7.05
N GLU A 87 -9.74 -0.35 6.12
CA GLU A 87 -10.32 -1.66 6.36
C GLU A 87 -9.28 -2.75 6.09
N LEU A 88 -9.21 -3.73 6.97
CA LEU A 88 -8.49 -5.00 6.76
C LEU A 88 -9.51 -6.11 6.58
N TRP A 89 -9.32 -6.93 5.56
CA TRP A 89 -10.22 -8.02 5.20
C TRP A 89 -9.54 -9.38 5.34
N ASP A 90 -10.34 -10.41 5.63
CA ASP A 90 -9.83 -11.79 5.66
C ASP A 90 -9.36 -12.24 4.27
N LYS A 91 -8.57 -13.33 4.22
CA LYS A 91 -8.01 -13.89 2.99
C LYS A 91 -9.07 -14.22 1.92
N LYS A 92 -10.27 -14.60 2.37
CA LYS A 92 -11.37 -15.02 1.50
C LYS A 92 -12.28 -13.87 1.10
N MET A 93 -12.00 -12.66 1.57
CA MET A 93 -12.85 -11.47 1.36
C MET A 93 -14.29 -11.64 1.84
N LYS A 94 -14.51 -12.45 2.87
CA LYS A 94 -15.83 -12.67 3.44
C LYS A 94 -16.17 -11.66 4.54
N ASN A 95 -15.18 -11.36 5.40
CA ASN A 95 -15.38 -10.53 6.57
C ASN A 95 -14.34 -9.41 6.63
N LYS A 96 -14.82 -8.20 7.01
CA LYS A 96 -13.95 -7.12 7.46
C LYS A 96 -13.47 -7.47 8.87
N VAL A 97 -12.15 -7.68 9.03
CA VAL A 97 -11.53 -8.13 10.28
C VAL A 97 -11.24 -6.96 11.21
N LYS A 98 -10.85 -5.81 10.63
CA LYS A 98 -10.49 -4.61 11.39
C LYS A 98 -10.81 -3.37 10.57
N GLU A 99 -11.19 -2.33 11.28
CA GLU A 99 -11.34 -0.98 10.75
C GLU A 99 -10.66 0.01 11.68
N LEU A 100 -9.98 1.01 11.12
CA LEU A 100 -9.30 2.04 11.89
C LEU A 100 -9.54 3.41 11.26
N PRO A 101 -10.02 4.41 12.03
CA PRO A 101 -10.16 5.78 11.54
C PRO A 101 -8.80 6.42 11.30
N PRO A 102 -8.68 7.33 10.31
CA PRO A 102 -7.42 7.96 9.97
C PRO A 102 -7.04 9.12 10.90
N ASN A 103 -7.30 9.00 12.19
CA ASN A 103 -7.02 10.02 13.19
C ASN A 103 -5.52 10.17 13.43
N ILE A 104 -5.11 11.38 13.79
CA ILE A 104 -3.71 11.68 14.14
C ILE A 104 -3.19 10.69 15.19
N ASN A 105 -1.92 10.33 15.07
CA ASN A 105 -1.22 9.36 15.92
C ASN A 105 -1.71 7.90 15.84
N ASN A 106 -2.74 7.59 15.03
CA ASN A 106 -3.03 6.21 14.72
C ASN A 106 -1.95 5.64 13.81
N VAL A 107 -1.33 4.57 14.27
CA VAL A 107 -0.35 3.79 13.49
C VAL A 107 -0.91 2.40 13.25
N LEU A 108 -0.95 1.98 12.01
CA LEU A 108 -1.30 0.63 11.61
C LEU A 108 -0.07 -0.05 10.99
N ILE A 109 0.37 -1.17 11.57
CA ILE A 109 1.43 -1.99 11.00
C ILE A 109 0.87 -3.38 10.73
N PHE A 110 1.04 -3.87 9.52
CA PHE A 110 0.53 -5.19 9.14
C PHE A 110 1.47 -5.91 8.18
N ARG A 111 1.41 -7.24 8.22
CA ARG A 111 2.16 -8.10 7.28
C ARG A 111 1.64 -7.92 5.87
N THR A 112 2.55 -7.92 4.92
CA THR A 112 2.23 -7.84 3.49
C THR A 112 2.46 -9.18 2.82
N ASP A 113 1.38 -9.77 2.33
CA ASP A 113 1.40 -10.98 1.51
C ASP A 113 0.31 -10.88 0.41
N LYS A 114 0.15 -11.94 -0.37
CA LYS A 114 -0.86 -12.00 -1.46
C LYS A 114 -2.31 -11.91 -0.97
N ASP A 115 -2.54 -12.09 0.32
CA ASP A 115 -3.85 -12.16 0.95
C ASP A 115 -4.05 -11.06 2.01
N SER A 116 -3.11 -10.14 2.16
CA SER A 116 -3.22 -8.98 3.06
C SER A 116 -4.13 -7.89 2.44
N ASN A 117 -5.42 -8.20 2.38
CA ASN A 117 -6.42 -7.37 1.73
C ASN A 117 -6.76 -6.16 2.58
N HIS A 118 -6.59 -4.96 2.02
CA HIS A 118 -6.84 -3.71 2.74
C HIS A 118 -7.23 -2.58 1.78
N GLY A 119 -7.82 -1.51 2.32
CA GLY A 119 -8.21 -0.32 1.56
C GLY A 119 -9.06 0.64 2.40
N PHE A 120 -9.44 1.76 1.82
CA PHE A 120 -10.51 2.64 2.31
C PHE A 120 -11.51 2.82 1.15
N PRO A 121 -12.38 1.81 0.95
CA PRO A 121 -13.10 1.63 -0.32
C PRO A 121 -14.29 2.56 -0.50
N ASP A 122 -14.77 3.18 0.58
CA ASP A 122 -15.85 4.15 0.55
C ASP A 122 -15.32 5.54 0.23
N ASN A 123 -16.12 6.35 -0.47
CA ASN A 123 -15.76 7.70 -0.80
C ASN A 123 -15.60 8.55 0.47
N ILE A 124 -14.52 9.31 0.54
CA ILE A 124 -14.30 10.32 1.58
C ILE A 124 -15.35 11.41 1.42
N LEU A 125 -15.97 11.83 2.53
CA LEU A 125 -17.03 12.82 2.59
C LEU A 125 -16.64 14.08 3.38
N CYS A 126 -15.36 14.33 3.59
CA CYS A 126 -14.89 15.51 4.31
C CYS A 126 -15.17 16.81 3.52
N PRO A 127 -15.20 17.96 4.18
CA PRO A 127 -15.28 19.28 3.52
C PRO A 127 -14.18 19.46 2.46
N LYS A 128 -14.45 20.24 1.41
CA LYS A 128 -13.53 20.41 0.26
C LYS A 128 -12.15 20.97 0.63
N ASN A 129 -12.06 21.73 1.72
CA ASN A 129 -10.83 22.32 2.25
C ASN A 129 -10.03 21.35 3.14
N ILE A 130 -10.57 20.17 3.44
CA ILE A 130 -9.92 19.13 4.25
C ILE A 130 -9.47 17.99 3.36
N THR A 131 -8.35 17.36 3.73
CA THR A 131 -7.84 16.17 3.03
C THR A 131 -7.46 15.11 4.04
N ARG A 132 -7.68 13.84 3.68
CA ARG A 132 -7.20 12.67 4.43
C ARG A 132 -5.72 12.47 4.16
N LYS A 133 -4.89 12.62 5.18
CA LYS A 133 -3.43 12.53 5.10
C LYS A 133 -2.90 11.30 5.81
N SER A 134 -1.93 10.64 5.21
CA SER A 134 -1.20 9.54 5.83
C SER A 134 0.25 9.50 5.34
N LEU A 135 1.14 8.96 6.18
CA LEU A 135 2.48 8.56 5.80
C LEU A 135 2.51 7.04 5.68
N ALA A 136 2.89 6.52 4.51
CA ALA A 136 3.03 5.10 4.27
C ALA A 136 4.51 4.73 4.13
N LEU A 137 4.96 3.75 4.91
CA LEU A 137 6.33 3.24 4.87
C LEU A 137 6.31 1.73 4.65
N TYR A 138 7.25 1.25 3.86
CA TYR A 138 7.35 -0.15 3.46
C TYR A 138 8.65 -0.76 3.91
N TYR A 139 8.57 -2.01 4.35
CA TYR A 139 9.71 -2.77 4.83
C TYR A 139 9.86 -4.06 4.06
N TYR A 140 11.08 -4.37 3.72
CA TYR A 140 11.45 -5.48 2.86
C TYR A 140 12.42 -6.43 3.57
N VAL A 141 12.59 -7.61 3.00
CA VAL A 141 13.71 -8.52 3.28
C VAL A 141 14.32 -8.94 1.95
N GLU A 142 15.58 -9.36 1.96
CA GLU A 142 16.17 -9.98 0.78
C GLU A 142 15.43 -11.27 0.43
N GLU A 143 15.10 -11.44 -0.84
CA GLU A 143 14.57 -12.70 -1.35
C GLU A 143 15.73 -13.57 -1.83
N LYS A 144 16.15 -14.49 -0.99
CA LYS A 144 17.26 -15.42 -1.30
C LYS A 144 16.86 -16.57 -2.23
N SER A 145 15.57 -16.83 -2.38
CA SER A 145 15.08 -17.84 -3.30
C SER A 145 14.99 -17.25 -4.70
N TYR A 146 15.89 -17.62 -5.57
CA TYR A 146 15.70 -17.53 -7.01
C TYR A 146 14.49 -18.41 -7.37
N LEU A 147 13.30 -17.87 -7.20
CA LEU A 147 12.12 -18.47 -7.79
C LEU A 147 12.28 -18.30 -9.30
N PRO A 148 12.41 -19.39 -10.08
CA PRO A 148 12.41 -19.28 -11.52
C PRO A 148 11.14 -18.54 -11.93
N ILE A 149 11.32 -17.40 -12.60
CA ILE A 149 10.23 -16.49 -12.98
C ILE A 149 9.41 -17.17 -14.08
N LYS A 150 8.61 -18.15 -13.70
CA LYS A 150 7.53 -18.62 -14.54
C LYS A 150 6.44 -17.56 -14.54
N ILE A 151 5.86 -17.29 -15.69
CA ILE A 151 4.82 -16.31 -16.00
C ILE A 151 3.65 -16.24 -14.98
N LYS A 152 3.41 -17.32 -14.22
CA LYS A 152 2.43 -17.41 -13.13
C LYS A 152 2.65 -16.47 -11.94
N MET A 153 3.87 -15.91 -11.78
CA MET A 153 4.21 -15.06 -10.61
C MET A 153 3.93 -13.56 -10.80
N ARG A 154 3.39 -13.16 -11.94
CA ARG A 154 3.10 -11.76 -12.24
C ARG A 154 2.24 -11.08 -11.18
N LYS A 155 1.30 -11.81 -10.58
CA LYS A 155 0.43 -11.31 -9.51
C LYS A 155 1.18 -10.79 -8.26
N TYR A 156 2.42 -11.21 -8.06
CA TYR A 156 3.24 -10.75 -6.93
C TYR A 156 3.99 -9.43 -7.21
N TYR A 157 4.00 -9.00 -8.46
CA TYR A 157 4.64 -7.75 -8.89
C TYR A 157 3.66 -6.61 -9.17
N THR A 158 2.36 -6.86 -8.98
CA THR A 158 1.31 -5.87 -9.21
C THR A 158 0.29 -5.92 -8.08
N THR A 159 -0.34 -4.78 -7.80
CA THR A 159 -1.48 -4.68 -6.90
C THR A 159 -2.64 -5.55 -7.41
N GLN A 160 -3.25 -6.31 -6.51
CA GLN A 160 -4.39 -7.19 -6.80
C GLN A 160 -5.65 -6.61 -6.18
N TRP A 161 -6.56 -6.11 -6.99
CA TRP A 161 -7.83 -5.54 -6.55
C TRP A 161 -8.82 -6.63 -6.17
N LYS A 162 -9.60 -6.41 -5.12
CA LYS A 162 -10.54 -7.36 -4.54
C LYS A 162 -11.92 -6.74 -4.43
N LYS A 163 -12.94 -7.50 -4.83
CA LYS A 163 -14.34 -7.11 -4.67
C LYS A 163 -14.82 -7.42 -3.26
N ARG A 164 -15.46 -6.44 -2.60
CA ARG A 164 -16.16 -6.67 -1.33
C ARG A 164 -17.49 -7.40 -1.54
N PRO A 165 -17.93 -8.27 -0.61
CA PRO A 165 -19.24 -8.90 -0.69
C PRO A 165 -20.37 -7.86 -0.78
N GLY A 166 -21.38 -8.14 -1.62
CA GLY A 166 -22.57 -7.28 -1.75
C GLY A 166 -22.34 -5.90 -2.37
N THR A 167 -21.16 -5.62 -2.92
CA THR A 167 -20.85 -4.33 -3.55
C THR A 167 -20.62 -4.45 -5.05
N ASN A 168 -20.70 -3.31 -5.75
CA ASN A 168 -20.30 -3.18 -7.15
C ASN A 168 -18.84 -2.74 -7.29
N ASP A 169 -17.97 -3.02 -6.31
CA ASP A 169 -16.56 -2.74 -6.43
C ASP A 169 -15.99 -3.44 -7.67
N PRO A 170 -15.19 -2.74 -8.48
CA PRO A 170 -14.65 -3.33 -9.68
C PRO A 170 -13.66 -4.45 -9.33
N GLU A 171 -13.90 -5.63 -9.88
CA GLU A 171 -12.91 -6.69 -9.92
C GLU A 171 -11.96 -6.39 -11.08
N PHE A 172 -10.81 -5.79 -10.77
CA PHE A 172 -9.79 -5.63 -11.79
C PHE A 172 -9.06 -6.94 -12.02
N MET A 173 -9.65 -7.77 -12.85
CA MET A 173 -8.90 -8.76 -13.58
C MET A 173 -8.11 -8.04 -14.69
N ASP A 174 -6.91 -8.41 -14.86
CA ASP A 174 -5.79 -8.00 -15.71
C ASP A 174 -6.09 -7.59 -17.20
N LYS A 175 -7.34 -7.27 -17.57
CA LYS A 175 -7.72 -6.90 -18.95
C LYS A 175 -7.12 -5.55 -19.39
N ASP A 176 -7.04 -4.57 -18.48
CA ASP A 176 -6.42 -3.26 -18.78
C ASP A 176 -4.91 -3.37 -19.01
N ASN A 177 -4.28 -4.39 -18.44
CA ASN A 177 -2.89 -4.69 -18.67
C ASN A 177 -2.59 -5.31 -20.04
N PHE A 178 -3.58 -5.90 -20.72
CA PHE A 178 -3.39 -6.44 -22.07
C PHE A 178 -3.13 -5.31 -23.09
N TRP A 179 -3.96 -4.28 -23.10
CA TRP A 179 -3.80 -3.11 -23.96
C TRP A 179 -2.58 -2.25 -23.60
N ARG A 180 -2.27 -2.14 -22.33
CA ARG A 180 -1.05 -1.51 -21.84
C ARG A 180 0.20 -2.26 -22.31
N LYS A 181 0.19 -3.61 -22.33
CA LYS A 181 1.27 -4.44 -22.87
C LYS A 181 1.46 -4.25 -24.36
N ILE A 182 0.39 -4.22 -25.13
CA ILE A 182 0.45 -3.95 -26.57
C ILE A 182 1.08 -2.58 -26.78
N LYS A 183 0.63 -1.57 -26.03
CA LYS A 183 1.17 -0.20 -26.11
C LYS A 183 2.68 -0.14 -25.81
N TYR A 184 3.15 -0.82 -24.73
CA TYR A 184 4.57 -0.83 -24.37
C TYR A 184 5.42 -1.78 -25.25
N LYS A 185 4.81 -2.76 -25.91
CA LYS A 185 5.54 -3.69 -26.78
C LYS A 185 5.72 -3.15 -28.21
N TYR A 186 4.78 -2.32 -28.68
CA TYR A 186 4.73 -1.88 -30.09
C TYR A 186 4.88 -0.37 -30.29
N LEU A 187 4.92 0.45 -29.22
CA LEU A 187 5.20 1.89 -29.34
C LEU A 187 6.65 2.19 -28.97
N PRO A 188 7.37 2.92 -29.82
CA PRO A 188 8.73 3.36 -29.52
C PRO A 188 8.79 4.18 -28.23
N SER A 189 9.86 4.00 -27.46
CA SER A 189 10.04 4.61 -26.12
C SER A 189 9.97 6.14 -26.08
N PHE A 190 10.22 6.82 -27.22
CA PHE A 190 10.12 8.27 -27.34
C PHE A 190 8.68 8.80 -27.35
N ILE A 191 7.68 7.96 -27.72
CA ILE A 191 6.26 8.35 -27.73
C ILE A 191 5.68 8.28 -26.30
N LEU A 192 6.31 7.54 -25.40
CA LEU A 192 5.85 7.33 -24.02
C LEU A 192 6.27 8.43 -23.03
N LYS A 193 7.09 9.39 -23.46
CA LYS A 193 7.65 10.46 -22.60
C LYS A 193 6.84 11.76 -22.58
N ARG A 194 5.64 11.80 -23.17
CA ARG A 194 4.75 12.98 -23.09
C ARG A 194 3.46 12.62 -22.34
N LYS A 195 3.48 12.77 -21.02
CA LYS A 195 2.49 13.47 -20.19
C LYS A 195 2.92 13.41 -18.73
#